data_799ee1c1736039bf58e96fb0e57140ec
#
_entry.id   799ee1c1736039bf58e96fb0e57140ec
#
_cell.length_a   1.000
_cell.length_b   1.000
_cell.length_c   1.000
_cell.angle_alpha   90.00
_cell.angle_beta   90.00
_cell.angle_gamma   90.00
#
_symmetry.space_group_name_H-M   'P 1'
#
loop_
_entity.id
_entity.type
_entity.pdbx_description
1 polymer ?
#
loop_
_entity_poly.entity_id
_entity_poly.type
_entity_poly.pdbx_seq_one_letter_code
_entity_poly.pdbx_strand_id
1 'polypeptide(L)'
;MAEGVRLSVAVVFVRNLDRSVSFYRELLGLDVIDRSTTAALLTTAEGSQLILRQFGNNAPHPLGSIGVQYLTWSTSSSEDLDRRTEILRRNSAYRETRRDQGATMVEGRDPDDLPVMLFYPGDNEQLMHKLPARIYAW
;
A
#
# COMPACT_ATOMS: atom_id res chain seq x y z
N MET A 1 2.99 -21.79 -17.85
CA MET A 1 2.30 -20.66 -17.23
C MET A 1 0.82 -20.96 -17.11
N ALA A 2 0.25 -20.81 -15.95
CA ALA A 2 -1.17 -21.08 -15.75
C ALA A 2 -2.03 -19.94 -16.27
N GLU A 3 -3.17 -20.29 -16.85
CA GLU A 3 -4.19 -19.32 -17.14
C GLU A 3 -4.82 -18.84 -15.83
N GLY A 4 -5.33 -17.63 -15.83
CA GLY A 4 -6.00 -17.08 -14.66
C GLY A 4 -6.07 -15.57 -14.69
N VAL A 5 -6.53 -15.01 -13.58
CA VAL A 5 -6.66 -13.57 -13.42
C VAL A 5 -5.66 -13.07 -12.38
N ARG A 6 -5.30 -11.82 -12.49
CA ARG A 6 -4.47 -11.15 -11.49
C ARG A 6 -5.00 -9.73 -11.28
N LEU A 7 -4.71 -9.17 -10.13
CA LEU A 7 -5.03 -7.78 -9.88
C LEU A 7 -4.13 -6.90 -10.76
N SER A 8 -4.73 -6.08 -11.62
CA SER A 8 -3.96 -5.24 -12.54
C SER A 8 -3.79 -3.83 -12.00
N VAL A 9 -4.84 -3.24 -11.44
CA VAL A 9 -4.81 -1.86 -11.00
C VAL A 9 -5.73 -1.68 -9.80
N ALA A 10 -5.28 -0.86 -8.86
CA ALA A 10 -6.10 -0.36 -7.76
C ALA A 10 -6.33 1.14 -7.96
N VAL A 11 -7.54 1.59 -7.71
CA VAL A 11 -7.87 3.01 -7.76
C VAL A 11 -8.12 3.50 -6.35
N VAL A 12 -7.41 4.54 -5.94
CA VAL A 12 -7.50 5.10 -4.60
C VAL A 12 -7.85 6.59 -4.72
N PHE A 13 -8.93 6.98 -4.08
CA PHE A 13 -9.30 8.40 -4.00
C PHE A 13 -8.48 9.07 -2.90
N VAL A 14 -7.98 10.26 -3.19
CA VAL A 14 -7.12 11.01 -2.29
C VAL A 14 -7.60 12.45 -2.18
N ARG A 15 -7.27 13.11 -1.07
CA ARG A 15 -7.63 14.51 -0.87
C ARG A 15 -6.71 15.46 -1.61
N ASN A 16 -5.41 15.15 -1.62
CA ASN A 16 -4.40 16.00 -2.22
C ASN A 16 -3.50 15.15 -3.11
N LEU A 17 -3.63 15.31 -4.42
CA LEU A 17 -2.93 14.45 -5.37
C LEU A 17 -1.41 14.58 -5.24
N ASP A 18 -0.90 15.80 -5.15
CA ASP A 18 0.56 16.01 -5.08
C ASP A 18 1.16 15.32 -3.86
N ARG A 19 0.52 15.48 -2.71
CA ARG A 19 0.99 14.86 -1.47
C ARG A 19 0.97 13.34 -1.56
N SER A 20 -0.12 12.78 -2.08
CA SER A 20 -0.25 11.33 -2.18
C SER A 20 0.68 10.74 -3.22
N VAL A 21 0.87 11.40 -4.35
CA VAL A 21 1.84 10.97 -5.36
C VAL A 21 3.25 10.94 -4.75
N SER A 22 3.64 11.99 -4.04
CA SER A 22 4.96 12.04 -3.40
C SER A 22 5.13 10.91 -2.39
N PHE A 23 4.11 10.67 -1.57
CA PHE A 23 4.16 9.62 -0.56
C PHE A 23 4.35 8.23 -1.20
N TYR A 24 3.52 7.88 -2.17
CA TYR A 24 3.57 6.56 -2.79
C TYR A 24 4.82 6.36 -3.65
N ARG A 25 5.29 7.41 -4.31
CA ARG A 25 6.56 7.34 -5.03
C ARG A 25 7.72 7.06 -4.11
N GLU A 26 7.79 7.76 -2.99
CA GLU A 26 8.88 7.58 -2.03
C GLU A 26 8.80 6.21 -1.36
N LEU A 27 7.62 5.84 -0.86
CA LEU A 27 7.46 4.60 -0.10
C LEU A 27 7.62 3.36 -0.96
N LEU A 28 6.97 3.32 -2.12
CA LEU A 28 6.87 2.11 -2.93
C LEU A 28 7.79 2.15 -4.16
N GLY A 29 8.46 3.26 -4.40
CA GLY A 29 9.35 3.38 -5.56
C GLY A 29 8.61 3.36 -6.89
N LEU A 30 7.39 3.87 -6.92
CA LEU A 30 6.57 3.85 -8.12
C LEU A 30 7.01 4.93 -9.11
N ASP A 31 6.87 4.63 -10.39
CA ASP A 31 7.07 5.59 -11.46
C ASP A 31 5.74 6.17 -11.91
N VAL A 32 5.70 7.48 -12.11
CA VAL A 32 4.51 8.14 -12.66
C VAL A 32 4.53 7.98 -14.18
N ILE A 33 3.54 7.26 -14.70
CA ILE A 33 3.43 6.98 -16.13
C ILE A 33 2.60 8.04 -16.83
N ASP A 34 1.56 8.50 -16.16
CA ASP A 34 0.66 9.52 -16.71
C ASP A 34 0.10 10.35 -15.58
N ARG A 35 -0.17 11.62 -15.85
CA ARG A 35 -0.68 12.52 -14.83
C ARG A 35 -1.49 13.66 -15.43
N SER A 36 -2.62 13.95 -14.79
CA SER A 36 -3.40 15.16 -15.02
C SER A 36 -3.46 15.99 -13.75
N THR A 37 -4.25 17.03 -13.73
CA THR A 37 -4.45 17.85 -12.53
C THR A 37 -5.20 17.10 -11.43
N THR A 38 -5.96 16.06 -11.78
CA THR A 38 -6.83 15.35 -10.83
C THR A 38 -6.50 13.89 -10.64
N ALA A 39 -5.62 13.30 -11.47
CA ALA A 39 -5.31 11.89 -11.38
C ALA A 39 -3.86 11.61 -11.78
N ALA A 40 -3.32 10.52 -11.25
CA ALA A 40 -2.00 10.02 -11.60
C ALA A 40 -2.04 8.50 -11.71
N LEU A 41 -1.37 7.98 -12.73
CA LEU A 41 -1.14 6.55 -12.90
C LEU A 41 0.30 6.23 -12.53
N LEU A 42 0.48 5.39 -11.53
CA LEU A 42 1.79 4.96 -11.05
C LEU A 42 1.96 3.47 -11.28
N THR A 43 3.20 3.04 -11.50
CA THR A 43 3.49 1.63 -11.76
C THR A 43 4.74 1.19 -11.01
N THR A 44 4.76 -0.09 -10.61
CA THR A 44 5.98 -0.74 -10.11
C THR A 44 6.81 -1.27 -11.29
N ALA A 45 8.07 -1.63 -11.01
CA ALA A 45 8.93 -2.26 -12.01
C ALA A 45 8.33 -3.57 -12.54
N GLU A 46 7.50 -4.24 -11.74
CA GLU A 46 6.89 -5.52 -12.11
C GLU A 46 5.52 -5.37 -12.77
N GLY A 47 5.05 -4.15 -12.97
CA GLY A 47 3.83 -3.90 -13.72
C GLY A 47 2.55 -3.74 -12.91
N SER A 48 2.62 -3.79 -11.58
CA SER A 48 1.46 -3.46 -10.76
C SER A 48 1.16 -1.96 -10.88
N GLN A 49 -0.11 -1.61 -10.92
CA GLN A 49 -0.52 -0.24 -11.16
C GLN A 49 -1.38 0.30 -10.03
N LEU A 50 -1.18 1.58 -9.74
CA LEU A 50 -1.96 2.31 -8.77
C LEU A 50 -2.42 3.62 -9.42
N ILE A 51 -3.73 3.86 -9.45
CA ILE A 51 -4.28 5.13 -9.88
C ILE A 51 -4.71 5.91 -8.64
N LEU A 52 -4.14 7.10 -8.48
CA LEU A 52 -4.56 8.04 -7.45
C LEU A 52 -5.43 9.10 -8.11
N ARG A 53 -6.61 9.34 -7.53
CA ARG A 53 -7.53 10.34 -8.05
C ARG A 53 -7.94 11.30 -6.95
N GLN A 54 -7.79 12.59 -7.21
CA GLN A 54 -8.21 13.61 -6.25
C GLN A 54 -9.73 13.75 -6.27
N PHE A 55 -10.32 13.55 -5.11
CA PHE A 55 -11.78 13.59 -4.99
C PHE A 55 -12.28 14.73 -4.08
N GLY A 56 -11.37 15.44 -3.44
CA GLY A 56 -11.73 16.55 -2.55
C GLY A 56 -11.92 16.11 -1.10
N ASN A 57 -12.27 17.07 -0.24
CA ASN A 57 -12.23 16.87 1.20
C ASN A 57 -13.47 16.19 1.78
N ASN A 58 -14.51 15.97 0.96
CA ASN A 58 -15.82 15.57 1.47
C ASN A 58 -16.14 14.09 1.28
N ALA A 59 -15.13 13.25 1.01
CA ALA A 59 -15.34 11.84 0.73
C ALA A 59 -14.59 10.98 1.74
N PRO A 60 -15.06 10.87 3.00
CA PRO A 60 -14.40 10.02 3.98
C PRO A 60 -14.47 8.56 3.58
N HIS A 61 -13.43 7.80 3.90
CA HIS A 61 -13.40 6.35 3.73
C HIS A 61 -13.27 5.73 5.12
N PRO A 62 -14.38 5.48 5.82
CA PRO A 62 -14.33 4.91 7.17
C PRO A 62 -13.77 3.49 7.12
N LEU A 63 -12.78 3.20 7.95
CA LEU A 63 -12.27 1.86 8.10
C LEU A 63 -13.32 0.98 8.75
N GLY A 64 -13.40 -0.27 8.30
CA GLY A 64 -14.37 -1.22 8.82
C GLY A 64 -15.71 -1.19 8.10
N SER A 65 -15.96 -0.24 7.20
CA SER A 65 -17.15 -0.27 6.36
C SER A 65 -16.96 -1.23 5.20
N ILE A 66 -18.06 -1.59 4.54
CA ILE A 66 -18.00 -2.53 3.41
C ILE A 66 -17.15 -1.93 2.29
N GLY A 67 -16.16 -2.69 1.82
CA GLY A 67 -15.26 -2.26 0.76
C GLY A 67 -13.82 -2.64 1.05
N VAL A 68 -12.92 -2.14 0.23
CA VAL A 68 -11.48 -2.37 0.41
C VAL A 68 -10.99 -1.66 1.67
N GLN A 69 -10.29 -2.40 2.53
CA GLN A 69 -9.77 -1.86 3.78
C GLN A 69 -8.31 -1.41 3.64
N TYR A 70 -7.51 -2.15 2.91
CA TYR A 70 -6.10 -1.85 2.68
C TYR A 70 -5.56 -2.69 1.53
N LEU A 71 -4.36 -2.37 1.09
CA LEU A 71 -3.60 -3.17 0.13
C LEU A 71 -2.30 -3.63 0.77
N THR A 72 -1.86 -4.83 0.42
CA THR A 72 -0.59 -5.37 0.88
C THR A 72 0.39 -5.38 -0.28
N TRP A 73 1.60 -4.86 -0.03
CA TRP A 73 2.68 -4.78 -1.01
C TRP A 73 3.83 -5.66 -0.55
N SER A 74 4.26 -6.58 -1.40
CA SER A 74 5.42 -7.42 -1.12
C SER A 74 6.69 -6.67 -1.43
N THR A 75 7.71 -6.84 -0.56
CA THR A 75 9.03 -6.24 -0.77
C THR A 75 10.02 -7.31 -1.23
N SER A 76 11.16 -6.89 -1.79
CA SER A 76 12.10 -7.80 -2.43
C SER A 76 13.08 -8.45 -1.45
N SER A 77 13.29 -7.85 -0.28
CA SER A 77 14.23 -8.34 0.72
C SER A 77 13.89 -7.78 2.09
N SER A 78 14.48 -8.33 3.14
CA SER A 78 14.31 -7.77 4.48
C SER A 78 14.95 -6.39 4.58
N GLU A 79 16.06 -6.16 3.89
CA GLU A 79 16.70 -4.84 3.83
C GLU A 79 15.83 -3.82 3.12
N ASP A 80 15.15 -4.24 2.04
CA ASP A 80 14.20 -3.38 1.34
C ASP A 80 13.03 -3.02 2.26
N LEU A 81 12.51 -3.99 3.01
CA LEU A 81 11.46 -3.74 3.99
C LEU A 81 11.90 -2.74 5.05
N ASP A 82 13.11 -2.92 5.59
CA ASP A 82 13.66 -2.01 6.61
C ASP A 82 13.79 -0.59 6.08
N ARG A 83 14.28 -0.44 4.85
CA ARG A 83 14.43 0.86 4.22
C ARG A 83 13.08 1.56 4.05
N ARG A 84 12.07 0.84 3.62
CA ARG A 84 10.72 1.40 3.45
C ARG A 84 10.07 1.71 4.80
N THR A 85 10.35 0.93 5.81
CA THR A 85 9.90 1.21 7.17
C THR A 85 10.43 2.54 7.68
N GLU A 86 11.71 2.85 7.38
CA GLU A 86 12.28 4.15 7.74
C GLU A 86 11.63 5.30 6.97
N ILE A 87 11.23 5.08 5.73
CA ILE A 87 10.47 6.08 4.97
C ILE A 87 9.14 6.37 5.68
N LEU A 88 8.45 5.33 6.15
CA LEU A 88 7.22 5.51 6.92
C LEU A 88 7.48 6.35 8.18
N ARG A 89 8.56 6.06 8.91
CA ARG A 89 8.89 6.81 10.13
C ARG A 89 9.17 8.27 9.84
N ARG A 90 9.92 8.56 8.78
CA ARG A 90 10.23 9.94 8.40
C ARG A 90 8.99 10.74 8.02
N ASN A 91 7.96 10.07 7.53
CA ASN A 91 6.69 10.71 7.15
C ASN A 91 5.66 10.68 8.28
N SER A 92 6.03 10.25 9.48
CA SER A 92 5.11 10.07 10.61
C SER A 92 3.95 9.12 10.26
N ALA A 93 4.23 8.16 9.40
CA ALA A 93 3.23 7.25 8.83
C ALA A 93 3.34 5.83 9.37
N TYR A 94 4.38 5.52 10.15
CA TYR A 94 4.58 4.19 10.70
C TYR A 94 3.58 3.90 11.82
N ARG A 95 3.05 2.66 11.85
CA ARG A 95 2.13 2.22 12.91
C ARG A 95 2.68 1.06 13.71
N GLU A 96 2.95 -0.08 13.07
CA GLU A 96 3.44 -1.24 13.81
C GLU A 96 4.14 -2.23 12.90
N THR A 97 4.88 -3.16 13.52
CA THR A 97 5.51 -4.29 12.84
C THR A 97 5.06 -5.56 13.54
N ARG A 98 4.68 -6.57 12.77
CA ARG A 98 4.32 -7.89 13.27
C ARG A 98 5.20 -8.94 12.61
N ARG A 99 5.65 -9.91 13.38
CA ARG A 99 6.50 -11.01 12.91
C ARG A 99 5.91 -12.34 13.32
N ASP A 100 5.95 -13.30 12.42
CA ASP A 100 5.54 -14.67 12.70
C ASP A 100 6.19 -15.61 11.70
N GLN A 101 6.78 -16.72 12.19
CA GLN A 101 7.33 -17.80 11.35
C GLN A 101 8.24 -17.29 10.22
N GLY A 102 9.08 -16.32 10.51
CA GLY A 102 10.03 -15.78 9.52
C GLY A 102 9.46 -14.72 8.59
N ALA A 103 8.17 -14.43 8.69
CA ALA A 103 7.53 -13.37 7.91
C ALA A 103 7.41 -12.09 8.73
N THR A 104 7.47 -10.96 8.05
CA THR A 104 7.34 -9.64 8.68
C THR A 104 6.31 -8.81 7.91
N MET A 105 5.40 -8.22 8.66
CA MET A 105 4.39 -7.28 8.14
C MET A 105 4.59 -5.93 8.83
N VAL A 106 4.68 -4.88 8.02
CA VAL A 106 4.77 -3.51 8.53
C VAL A 106 3.52 -2.76 8.09
N GLU A 107 2.86 -2.13 9.06
CA GLU A 107 1.69 -1.29 8.78
C GLU A 107 2.09 0.17 8.86
N GLY A 108 1.69 0.93 7.83
CA GLY A 108 1.75 2.39 7.82
C GLY A 108 0.42 2.98 7.41
N ARG A 109 0.39 4.29 7.33
CA ARG A 109 -0.79 5.04 6.88
C ARG A 109 -0.42 6.01 5.79
N ASP A 110 -1.23 6.06 4.74
CA ASP A 110 -1.02 7.06 3.71
C ASP A 110 -1.52 8.45 4.19
N PRO A 111 -1.35 9.52 3.40
CA PRO A 111 -1.77 10.86 3.83
C PRO A 111 -3.25 11.00 4.14
N ASP A 112 -4.09 10.09 3.66
CA ASP A 112 -5.53 10.10 3.92
C ASP A 112 -5.94 9.05 4.96
N ASP A 113 -4.96 8.55 5.72
CA ASP A 113 -5.15 7.57 6.79
C ASP A 113 -5.57 6.17 6.31
N LEU A 114 -5.38 5.87 5.03
CA LEU A 114 -5.58 4.53 4.52
C LEU A 114 -4.40 3.63 4.95
N PRO A 115 -4.65 2.45 5.52
CA PRO A 115 -3.56 1.55 5.86
C PRO A 115 -2.80 1.08 4.64
N VAL A 116 -1.47 1.06 4.76
CA VAL A 116 -0.56 0.52 3.75
C VAL A 116 0.24 -0.58 4.41
N MET A 117 0.16 -1.80 3.88
CA MET A 117 0.85 -2.96 4.43
C MET A 117 2.03 -3.34 3.55
N LEU A 118 3.20 -3.51 4.17
CA LEU A 118 4.40 -4.02 3.50
C LEU A 118 4.72 -5.39 4.07
N PHE A 119 5.05 -6.35 3.22
CA PHE A 119 5.19 -7.74 3.63
C PHE A 119 6.45 -8.37 3.04
N TYR A 120 7.18 -9.12 3.85
CA TYR A 120 8.31 -9.93 3.38
C TYR A 120 8.44 -11.20 4.25
N PRO A 121 8.66 -12.37 3.65
CA PRO A 121 8.66 -12.66 2.21
C PRO A 121 7.24 -12.75 1.65
N GLY A 122 7.06 -12.27 0.42
CA GLY A 122 5.75 -12.22 -0.23
C GLY A 122 5.22 -13.56 -0.70
N ASP A 123 6.03 -14.61 -0.67
CA ASP A 123 5.62 -15.96 -1.04
C ASP A 123 4.97 -16.73 0.11
N ASN A 124 4.91 -16.16 1.31
CA ASN A 124 4.27 -16.79 2.45
C ASN A 124 2.81 -16.37 2.55
N GLU A 125 2.00 -16.85 1.63
CA GLU A 125 0.60 -16.44 1.49
C GLU A 125 -0.24 -16.75 2.74
N GLN A 126 0.07 -17.84 3.45
CA GLN A 126 -0.69 -18.21 4.63
C GLN A 126 -0.56 -17.22 5.76
N LEU A 127 0.58 -16.55 5.86
CA LEU A 127 0.80 -15.56 6.91
C LEU A 127 0.33 -14.17 6.50
N MET A 128 0.15 -13.91 5.22
CA MET A 128 -0.25 -12.60 4.76
C MET A 128 -1.62 -12.17 5.31
N HIS A 129 -2.51 -13.11 5.61
CA HIS A 129 -3.81 -12.78 6.19
C HIS A 129 -3.83 -12.85 7.72
N LYS A 130 -2.82 -13.48 8.34
CA LYS A 130 -2.75 -13.61 9.80
C LYS A 130 -2.08 -12.44 10.48
N LEU A 131 -1.09 -11.83 9.82
CA LEU A 131 -0.29 -10.78 10.42
C LEU A 131 -0.98 -9.43 10.55
N PRO A 132 -1.81 -8.96 9.57
CA PRO A 132 -2.44 -7.66 9.73
C PRO A 132 -3.41 -7.63 10.90
N ALA A 133 -3.21 -6.66 11.81
CA ALA A 133 -4.07 -6.51 12.98
C ALA A 133 -5.50 -6.12 12.61
N ARG A 134 -5.71 -5.72 11.37
CA ARG A 134 -7.01 -5.21 10.92
C ARG A 134 -7.90 -6.26 10.29
N ILE A 135 -7.44 -7.49 10.22
CA ILE A 135 -8.29 -8.58 9.76
C ILE A 135 -9.08 -9.07 10.96
N TYR A 136 -10.36 -8.82 10.94
CA TYR A 136 -11.26 -9.22 12.02
C TYR A 136 -11.94 -10.53 11.68
N ALA A 137 -12.21 -11.31 12.71
CA ALA A 137 -13.03 -12.51 12.61
C ALA A 137 -12.53 -13.56 11.61
N TRP A 138 -11.24 -13.66 11.47
CA TRP A 138 -10.63 -14.78 10.75
C TRP A 138 -10.68 -16.05 11.57
#